data_1ae7e92898f7965d2ab05d8d009b7d87
#
_entry.id   1ae7e92898f7965d2ab05d8d009b7d87
#
_cell.length_a   1.000
_cell.length_b   1.000
_cell.length_c   1.000
_cell.angle_alpha   90.00
_cell.angle_beta   90.00
_cell.angle_gamma   90.00
#
_symmetry.space_group_name_H-M   'P 1'
#
loop_
_entity.id
_entity.type
_entity.pdbx_description
1 polymer ?
#
loop_
_entity_poly.entity_id
_entity_poly.type
_entity_poly.pdbx_seq_one_letter_code
_entity_poly.pdbx_strand_id
1 'polypeptide(L)'
;DDLKLEATKVSYHLRESGEKVAVIGGFNSESLFTPVEEMGQKTTLLDRQSLLQACGRGYFIVGILGPGQEPTNHALHDIAALKSDLEKWNRKMVLLFPDEEQYKKFQPTEFPGLPSTIIYGIDTDGNIQKQITESMKLSSSAALPVFIIADTFNRVVFVSQGYTIGLGEQLMKVIHGL
;
A
#
# COMPACT_ATOMS: atom_id res chain seq x y z
N ASP A 1 26.99 -1.81 -12.29
CA ASP A 1 25.73 -1.68 -12.96
C ASP A 1 24.79 -2.81 -12.53
N ASP A 2 23.67 -2.91 -13.20
CA ASP A 2 22.58 -3.73 -12.71
C ASP A 2 22.90 -5.22 -12.62
N LEU A 3 23.71 -5.73 -13.53
CA LEU A 3 24.09 -7.14 -13.50
C LEU A 3 24.91 -7.49 -12.27
N LYS A 4 25.76 -6.59 -11.84
CA LYS A 4 26.53 -6.80 -10.61
C LYS A 4 25.64 -6.78 -9.38
N LEU A 5 24.61 -5.95 -9.40
CA LEU A 5 23.67 -5.87 -8.29
C LEU A 5 22.84 -7.13 -8.16
N GLU A 6 22.50 -7.79 -9.26
CA GLU A 6 21.80 -9.05 -9.22
C GLU A 6 22.60 -10.13 -8.50
N ALA A 7 23.90 -10.13 -8.65
CA ALA A 7 24.76 -11.08 -7.96
C ALA A 7 24.69 -10.95 -6.45
N THR A 8 24.31 -9.78 -5.94
CA THR A 8 24.12 -9.55 -4.51
C THR A 8 22.67 -9.71 -4.08
N LYS A 9 21.79 -10.08 -5.02
CA LYS A 9 20.34 -10.19 -4.81
C LYS A 9 19.67 -8.86 -4.46
N VAL A 10 20.29 -7.77 -4.84
CA VAL A 10 19.75 -6.42 -4.69
C VAL A 10 19.77 -5.78 -6.06
N SER A 11 18.62 -5.29 -6.48
CA SER A 11 18.53 -4.54 -7.73
C SER A 11 18.18 -3.09 -7.44
N TYR A 12 18.44 -2.24 -8.42
CA TYR A 12 18.15 -0.80 -8.32
C TYR A 12 17.47 -0.31 -9.59
N HIS A 13 16.75 0.77 -9.47
CA HIS A 13 16.24 1.51 -10.62
C HIS A 13 16.50 3.00 -10.40
N LEU A 14 16.51 3.77 -11.48
CA LEU A 14 16.74 5.20 -11.36
C LEU A 14 15.49 5.91 -10.88
N ARG A 15 15.67 6.83 -9.93
CA ARG A 15 14.64 7.78 -9.53
C ARG A 15 14.53 8.86 -10.59
N GLU A 16 13.44 9.64 -10.53
CA GLU A 16 13.29 10.82 -11.40
C GLU A 16 14.43 11.81 -11.21
N SER A 17 15.00 11.87 -10.02
CA SER A 17 16.15 12.70 -9.69
C SER A 17 17.48 12.13 -10.18
N GLY A 18 17.48 10.96 -10.81
CA GLY A 18 18.71 10.28 -11.24
C GLY A 18 19.37 9.41 -10.18
N GLU A 19 18.85 9.41 -8.95
CA GLU A 19 19.37 8.55 -7.90
C GLU A 19 18.82 7.13 -8.02
N LYS A 20 19.49 6.19 -7.36
CA LYS A 20 19.05 4.78 -7.34
C LYS A 20 18.23 4.49 -6.09
N VAL A 21 17.17 3.70 -6.26
CA VAL A 21 16.35 3.20 -5.17
C VAL A 21 16.54 1.71 -5.05
N ALA A 22 16.82 1.24 -3.83
CA ALA A 22 17.00 -0.19 -3.60
C ALA A 22 15.68 -0.93 -3.74
N VAL A 23 15.70 -2.01 -4.51
CA VAL A 23 14.56 -2.92 -4.64
C VAL A 23 14.73 -4.03 -3.61
N ILE A 24 13.76 -4.14 -2.71
CA ILE A 24 13.85 -5.06 -1.57
C ILE A 24 13.03 -6.33 -1.75
N GLY A 25 12.28 -6.45 -2.83
CA GLY A 25 11.50 -7.63 -3.11
C GLY A 25 10.66 -7.48 -4.36
N GLY A 26 9.83 -8.48 -4.62
CA GLY A 26 8.93 -8.50 -5.76
C GLY A 26 7.47 -8.49 -5.34
N PHE A 27 6.62 -7.96 -6.19
CA PHE A 27 5.19 -7.95 -5.97
C PHE A 27 4.48 -7.89 -7.32
N ASN A 28 3.55 -8.82 -7.56
CA ASN A 28 2.82 -8.88 -8.82
C ASN A 28 1.69 -7.83 -8.84
N SER A 29 1.87 -6.79 -9.64
CA SER A 29 0.90 -5.71 -9.77
C SER A 29 -0.40 -6.15 -10.46
N GLU A 30 -0.43 -7.33 -11.07
CA GLU A 30 -1.65 -7.89 -11.65
C GLU A 30 -2.50 -8.62 -10.61
N SER A 31 -2.09 -8.63 -9.34
CA SER A 31 -2.87 -9.22 -8.26
C SER A 31 -4.23 -8.54 -8.16
N LEU A 32 -5.26 -9.37 -7.94
CA LEU A 32 -6.64 -8.92 -7.94
C LEU A 32 -7.12 -8.55 -6.53
N PHE A 33 -7.95 -7.54 -6.48
CA PHE A 33 -8.68 -7.16 -5.27
C PHE A 33 -10.11 -6.79 -5.66
N THR A 34 -10.99 -6.67 -4.67
CA THR A 34 -12.38 -6.29 -4.88
C THR A 34 -12.56 -4.84 -4.43
N PRO A 35 -12.67 -3.88 -5.36
CA PRO A 35 -12.91 -2.49 -4.98
C PRO A 35 -14.26 -2.32 -4.29
N VAL A 36 -14.34 -1.32 -3.41
CA VAL A 36 -15.57 -0.97 -2.71
C VAL A 36 -15.99 0.43 -3.13
N GLU A 37 -17.27 0.60 -3.42
CA GLU A 37 -17.84 1.90 -3.73
C GLU A 37 -18.92 2.23 -2.70
N GLU A 38 -18.88 3.45 -2.19
CA GLU A 38 -19.92 3.94 -1.29
C GLU A 38 -20.73 5.02 -1.98
N MET A 39 -22.04 4.80 -2.03
CA MET A 39 -22.98 5.79 -2.56
C MET A 39 -24.01 6.08 -1.46
N GLY A 40 -23.81 7.21 -0.79
CA GLY A 40 -24.64 7.55 0.37
C GLY A 40 -24.37 6.58 1.51
N GLN A 41 -25.42 5.87 1.95
CA GLN A 41 -25.29 4.88 3.02
C GLN A 41 -25.12 3.45 2.52
N LYS A 42 -25.03 3.30 1.20
CA LYS A 42 -24.92 1.97 0.59
C LYS A 42 -23.50 1.66 0.18
N THR A 43 -23.02 0.50 0.64
CA THR A 43 -21.72 -0.04 0.24
C THR A 43 -21.92 -1.10 -0.84
N THR A 44 -21.20 -0.99 -1.93
CA THR A 44 -21.27 -1.96 -3.02
C THR A 44 -19.87 -2.51 -3.30
N LEU A 45 -19.78 -3.85 -3.38
CA LEU A 45 -18.55 -4.48 -3.85
C LEU A 45 -18.59 -4.48 -5.38
N LEU A 46 -17.53 -3.98 -5.98
CA LEU A 46 -17.39 -3.92 -7.42
C LEU A 46 -16.75 -5.21 -7.95
N ASP A 47 -16.66 -5.33 -9.27
CA ASP A 47 -15.97 -6.46 -9.88
C ASP A 47 -14.48 -6.40 -9.53
N ARG A 48 -13.87 -7.58 -9.42
CA ARG A 48 -12.44 -7.69 -9.17
C ARG A 48 -11.64 -6.96 -10.25
N GLN A 49 -10.59 -6.29 -9.82
CA GLN A 49 -9.64 -5.70 -10.76
C GLN A 49 -8.23 -5.83 -10.21
N SER A 50 -7.25 -5.69 -11.09
CA SER A 50 -5.85 -5.74 -10.68
C SER A 50 -5.43 -4.38 -10.12
N LEU A 51 -4.35 -4.40 -9.33
CA LEU A 51 -3.74 -3.16 -8.85
C LEU A 51 -3.25 -2.31 -10.02
N LEU A 52 -2.73 -2.95 -11.08
CA LEU A 52 -2.30 -2.24 -12.28
C LEU A 52 -3.45 -1.48 -12.93
N GLN A 53 -4.63 -2.10 -13.04
CA GLN A 53 -5.81 -1.43 -13.58
C GLN A 53 -6.27 -0.26 -12.71
N ALA A 54 -6.25 -0.46 -11.40
CA ALA A 54 -6.72 0.56 -10.46
C ALA A 54 -5.77 1.76 -10.36
N CYS A 55 -4.47 1.50 -10.37
CA CYS A 55 -3.45 2.51 -10.08
C CYS A 55 -2.81 3.09 -11.32
N GLY A 56 -2.87 2.39 -12.46
CA GLY A 56 -2.11 2.77 -13.64
C GLY A 56 -0.64 2.41 -13.49
N ARG A 57 0.15 2.73 -14.50
CA ARG A 57 1.58 2.41 -14.50
C ARG A 57 2.35 3.32 -13.56
N GLY A 58 3.33 2.76 -12.88
CA GLY A 58 4.23 3.48 -12.01
C GLY A 58 4.14 2.99 -10.57
N TYR A 59 4.56 3.83 -9.64
CA TYR A 59 4.53 3.49 -8.23
C TYR A 59 3.13 3.57 -7.64
N PHE A 60 2.89 2.76 -6.63
CA PHE A 60 1.65 2.80 -5.85
C PHE A 60 1.94 2.32 -4.43
N ILE A 61 1.05 2.67 -3.51
CA ILE A 61 1.12 2.22 -2.13
C ILE A 61 -0.02 1.26 -1.90
N VAL A 62 0.26 0.13 -1.23
CA VAL A 62 -0.77 -0.81 -0.79
C VAL A 62 -0.67 -0.96 0.72
N GLY A 63 -1.79 -0.80 1.40
CA GLY A 63 -1.89 -1.03 2.82
C GLY A 63 -2.95 -2.09 3.11
N ILE A 64 -2.64 -3.04 3.99
CA ILE A 64 -3.60 -4.00 4.52
C ILE A 64 -3.92 -3.57 5.94
N LEU A 65 -5.18 -3.27 6.22
CA LEU A 65 -5.60 -2.65 7.46
C LEU A 65 -6.30 -3.61 8.41
N GLY A 66 -6.15 -3.37 9.72
CA GLY A 66 -6.91 -4.03 10.77
C GLY A 66 -7.82 -3.01 11.47
N PRO A 67 -9.01 -2.71 10.93
CA PRO A 67 -9.86 -1.65 11.47
C PRO A 67 -10.23 -1.88 12.93
N GLY A 68 -10.30 -0.80 13.69
CA GLY A 68 -10.58 -0.84 15.11
C GLY A 68 -9.38 -1.18 15.98
N GLN A 69 -8.26 -1.56 15.38
CA GLN A 69 -7.02 -1.82 16.11
C GLN A 69 -6.21 -0.53 16.22
N GLU A 70 -5.59 -0.33 17.36
CA GLU A 70 -4.81 0.88 17.62
C GLU A 70 -3.70 1.12 16.61
N PRO A 71 -2.90 0.11 16.21
CA PRO A 71 -1.84 0.33 15.22
C PRO A 71 -2.38 0.85 13.87
N THR A 72 -3.51 0.32 13.42
CA THR A 72 -4.14 0.79 12.18
C THR A 72 -4.63 2.22 12.33
N ASN A 73 -5.23 2.56 13.47
CA ASN A 73 -5.71 3.91 13.71
C ASN A 73 -4.57 4.92 13.71
N HIS A 74 -3.45 4.59 14.34
CA HIS A 74 -2.26 5.46 14.32
C HIS A 74 -1.74 5.66 12.89
N ALA A 75 -1.67 4.59 12.12
CA ALA A 75 -1.22 4.67 10.74
C ALA A 75 -2.14 5.55 9.89
N LEU A 76 -3.46 5.41 10.05
CA LEU A 76 -4.43 6.22 9.32
C LEU A 76 -4.32 7.70 9.70
N HIS A 77 -4.06 8.02 10.97
CA HIS A 77 -3.83 9.41 11.37
C HIS A 77 -2.56 9.98 10.74
N ASP A 78 -1.50 9.19 10.65
CA ASP A 78 -0.27 9.61 9.98
C ASP A 78 -0.52 9.89 8.50
N ILE A 79 -1.29 9.03 7.83
CA ILE A 79 -1.63 9.21 6.42
C ILE A 79 -2.51 10.44 6.23
N ALA A 80 -3.47 10.66 7.13
CA ALA A 80 -4.33 11.85 7.07
C ALA A 80 -3.53 13.14 7.18
N ALA A 81 -2.48 13.13 8.00
CA ALA A 81 -1.59 14.29 8.13
C ALA A 81 -0.80 14.59 6.86
N LEU A 82 -0.69 13.62 5.96
CA LEU A 82 0.03 13.74 4.69
C LEU A 82 -0.87 13.98 3.49
N LYS A 83 -2.14 14.31 3.73
CA LYS A 83 -3.14 14.43 2.65
C LYS A 83 -2.64 15.26 1.47
N SER A 84 -2.14 16.45 1.74
CA SER A 84 -1.68 17.36 0.69
C SER A 84 -0.51 16.76 -0.11
N ASP A 85 0.46 16.19 0.60
CA ASP A 85 1.63 15.62 -0.05
C ASP A 85 1.27 14.40 -0.90
N LEU A 86 0.40 13.55 -0.39
CA LEU A 86 -0.01 12.34 -1.11
C LEU A 86 -0.84 12.69 -2.35
N GLU A 87 -1.70 13.70 -2.24
CA GLU A 87 -2.49 14.14 -3.40
C GLU A 87 -1.60 14.78 -4.48
N LYS A 88 -0.56 15.50 -4.07
CA LYS A 88 0.41 16.10 -4.99
C LYS A 88 1.30 15.06 -5.67
N TRP A 89 1.55 13.93 -5.01
CA TRP A 89 2.39 12.88 -5.56
C TRP A 89 1.83 12.29 -6.86
N ASN A 90 0.52 12.43 -7.07
CA ASN A 90 -0.17 11.99 -8.28
C ASN A 90 -0.02 10.49 -8.57
N ARG A 91 0.13 9.69 -7.53
CA ARG A 91 0.09 8.23 -7.59
C ARG A 91 -1.00 7.74 -6.65
N LYS A 92 -1.38 6.49 -6.79
CA LYS A 92 -2.50 5.95 -6.01
C LYS A 92 -2.04 5.23 -4.76
N MET A 93 -2.89 5.31 -3.74
CA MET A 93 -2.79 4.48 -2.55
C MET A 93 -4.03 3.60 -2.51
N VAL A 94 -3.82 2.30 -2.31
CA VAL A 94 -4.91 1.33 -2.19
C VAL A 94 -4.90 0.82 -0.76
N LEU A 95 -6.01 0.99 -0.05
CA LEU A 95 -6.16 0.47 1.31
C LEU A 95 -7.12 -0.71 1.27
N LEU A 96 -6.62 -1.86 1.69
CA LEU A 96 -7.33 -3.12 1.60
C LEU A 96 -7.71 -3.62 2.99
N PHE A 97 -8.83 -4.29 3.06
CA PHE A 97 -9.31 -4.94 4.27
C PHE A 97 -9.26 -6.45 4.06
N PRO A 98 -8.92 -7.22 5.10
CA PRO A 98 -8.82 -8.67 4.94
C PRO A 98 -10.10 -9.33 4.45
N ASP A 99 -11.25 -8.81 4.86
CA ASP A 99 -12.56 -9.32 4.43
C ASP A 99 -13.61 -8.22 4.57
N GLU A 100 -14.83 -8.53 4.15
CA GLU A 100 -15.93 -7.57 4.17
C GLU A 100 -16.32 -7.17 5.59
N GLU A 101 -16.24 -8.09 6.55
CA GLU A 101 -16.56 -7.79 7.95
C GLU A 101 -15.58 -6.76 8.52
N GLN A 102 -14.31 -6.88 8.18
CA GLN A 102 -13.31 -5.91 8.61
C GLN A 102 -13.56 -4.55 7.97
N TYR A 103 -13.96 -4.54 6.69
CA TYR A 103 -14.32 -3.29 6.04
C TYR A 103 -15.47 -2.57 6.75
N LYS A 104 -16.48 -3.32 7.20
CA LYS A 104 -17.63 -2.74 7.90
C LYS A 104 -17.26 -2.09 9.22
N LYS A 105 -16.15 -2.48 9.82
CA LYS A 105 -15.64 -1.87 11.06
C LYS A 105 -14.93 -0.55 10.81
N PHE A 106 -14.58 -0.27 9.56
CA PHE A 106 -13.90 0.96 9.20
C PHE A 106 -14.87 2.14 9.24
N GLN A 107 -14.49 3.20 9.95
CA GLN A 107 -15.30 4.40 10.09
C GLN A 107 -14.51 5.58 9.53
N PRO A 108 -14.73 5.93 8.25
CA PRO A 108 -13.95 7.01 7.63
C PRO A 108 -14.17 8.36 8.29
N THR A 109 -15.29 8.56 9.00
CA THR A 109 -15.58 9.80 9.73
C THR A 109 -14.59 10.04 10.88
N GLU A 110 -13.90 9.00 11.36
CA GLU A 110 -12.86 9.15 12.38
C GLU A 110 -11.55 9.68 11.78
N PHE A 111 -11.43 9.67 10.46
CA PHE A 111 -10.21 10.07 9.75
C PHE A 111 -10.54 11.07 8.65
N PRO A 112 -11.05 12.26 9.00
CA PRO A 112 -11.55 13.21 7.98
C PRO A 112 -10.47 13.78 7.07
N GLY A 113 -9.20 13.63 7.46
CA GLY A 113 -8.09 14.14 6.66
C GLY A 113 -7.50 13.16 5.66
N LEU A 114 -8.11 11.97 5.48
CA LEU A 114 -7.57 11.02 4.52
C LEU A 114 -7.66 11.56 3.09
N PRO A 115 -6.64 11.31 2.25
CA PRO A 115 -6.66 11.73 0.86
C PRO A 115 -7.89 11.22 0.11
N SER A 116 -8.47 12.06 -0.72
CA SER A 116 -9.64 11.69 -1.52
C SER A 116 -9.27 10.74 -2.67
N THR A 117 -7.99 10.60 -2.96
CA THR A 117 -7.49 9.75 -4.04
C THR A 117 -7.30 8.30 -3.63
N ILE A 118 -7.54 7.97 -2.36
CA ILE A 118 -7.40 6.59 -1.88
C ILE A 118 -8.46 5.69 -2.50
N ILE A 119 -8.02 4.51 -2.93
CA ILE A 119 -8.91 3.46 -3.43
C ILE A 119 -9.07 2.45 -2.30
N TYR A 120 -10.32 2.18 -1.91
CA TYR A 120 -10.62 1.19 -0.88
C TYR A 120 -11.07 -0.11 -1.51
N GLY A 121 -10.70 -1.23 -0.90
CA GLY A 121 -11.12 -2.53 -1.39
C GLY A 121 -10.89 -3.64 -0.39
N ILE A 122 -11.22 -4.85 -0.81
CA ILE A 122 -11.06 -6.06 -0.02
C ILE A 122 -10.01 -6.92 -0.68
N ASP A 123 -9.09 -7.44 0.13
CA ASP A 123 -8.06 -8.38 -0.32
C ASP A 123 -8.74 -9.74 -0.52
N THR A 124 -9.19 -10.00 -1.74
CA THR A 124 -9.93 -11.19 -2.08
C THR A 124 -9.13 -12.44 -1.73
N ASP A 125 -9.73 -13.30 -0.90
CA ASP A 125 -9.12 -14.56 -0.44
C ASP A 125 -7.78 -14.36 0.31
N GLY A 126 -7.49 -13.14 0.76
CA GLY A 126 -6.23 -12.84 1.46
C GLY A 126 -5.00 -12.94 0.57
N ASN A 127 -5.18 -12.93 -0.74
CA ASN A 127 -4.12 -13.19 -1.70
C ASN A 127 -3.00 -12.16 -1.67
N ILE A 128 -3.34 -10.88 -1.57
CA ILE A 128 -2.33 -9.82 -1.58
C ILE A 128 -1.53 -9.84 -0.30
N GLN A 129 -2.18 -9.99 0.85
CA GLN A 129 -1.50 -10.10 2.13
C GLN A 129 -0.55 -11.30 2.14
N LYS A 130 -1.01 -12.44 1.64
CA LYS A 130 -0.20 -13.64 1.56
C LYS A 130 1.04 -13.42 0.70
N GLN A 131 0.86 -12.78 -0.46
CA GLN A 131 1.95 -12.49 -1.37
C GLN A 131 2.99 -11.57 -0.72
N ILE A 132 2.55 -10.52 -0.04
CA ILE A 132 3.45 -9.61 0.66
C ILE A 132 4.21 -10.36 1.76
N THR A 133 3.51 -11.15 2.55
CA THR A 133 4.10 -11.92 3.64
C THR A 133 5.20 -12.85 3.13
N GLU A 134 4.93 -13.56 2.07
CA GLU A 134 5.90 -14.49 1.48
C GLU A 134 7.08 -13.77 0.81
N SER A 135 6.79 -12.75 0.01
CA SER A 135 7.81 -12.02 -0.73
C SER A 135 8.75 -11.24 0.17
N MET A 136 8.22 -10.64 1.21
CA MET A 136 9.01 -9.83 2.16
C MET A 136 9.51 -10.65 3.34
N LYS A 137 9.21 -11.95 3.38
CA LYS A 137 9.59 -12.87 4.45
C LYS A 137 9.12 -12.39 5.82
N LEU A 138 7.90 -11.88 5.86
CA LEU A 138 7.29 -11.45 7.11
C LEU A 138 6.79 -12.67 7.89
N SER A 139 6.59 -12.51 9.19
CA SER A 139 5.98 -13.54 10.02
C SER A 139 4.54 -13.78 9.56
N SER A 140 4.08 -15.04 9.58
CA SER A 140 2.69 -15.36 9.27
C SER A 140 1.70 -14.74 10.24
N SER A 141 2.17 -14.38 11.44
CA SER A 141 1.39 -13.65 12.44
C SER A 141 1.66 -12.16 12.40
N ALA A 142 2.08 -11.65 11.23
CA ALA A 142 2.41 -10.24 11.05
C ALA A 142 1.28 -9.34 11.50
N ALA A 143 1.60 -8.36 12.34
CA ALA A 143 0.64 -7.40 12.83
C ALA A 143 0.21 -6.46 11.71
N LEU A 144 -1.08 -6.16 11.65
CA LEU A 144 -1.58 -5.13 10.75
C LEU A 144 -1.43 -3.76 11.42
N PRO A 145 -1.26 -2.68 10.66
CA PRO A 145 -1.29 -2.63 9.20
C PRO A 145 0.04 -3.05 8.58
N VAL A 146 -0.03 -3.47 7.31
CA VAL A 146 1.16 -3.73 6.50
C VAL A 146 1.10 -2.78 5.30
N PHE A 147 2.18 -2.06 5.06
CA PHE A 147 2.28 -1.15 3.91
C PHE A 147 3.46 -1.51 3.04
N ILE A 148 3.26 -1.44 1.73
CA ILE A 148 4.35 -1.52 0.77
C ILE A 148 4.24 -0.35 -0.20
N ILE A 149 5.39 0.05 -0.75
CA ILE A 149 5.46 0.86 -1.94
C ILE A 149 6.06 -0.03 -3.01
N ALA A 150 5.34 -0.20 -4.10
CA ALA A 150 5.74 -1.06 -5.20
C ALA A 150 5.49 -0.35 -6.52
N ASP A 151 5.95 -0.94 -7.62
CA ASP A 151 5.68 -0.42 -8.94
C ASP A 151 5.09 -1.49 -9.85
N THR A 152 4.65 -1.07 -11.03
CA THR A 152 4.04 -1.97 -12.00
C THR A 152 5.06 -2.77 -12.79
N PHE A 153 6.33 -2.71 -12.42
CA PHE A 153 7.40 -3.58 -12.93
C PHE A 153 7.77 -4.64 -11.89
N ASN A 154 6.84 -4.92 -10.96
CA ASN A 154 6.95 -5.99 -9.96
C ASN A 154 8.09 -5.78 -8.94
N ARG A 155 8.42 -4.53 -8.61
CA ARG A 155 9.47 -4.20 -7.66
C ARG A 155 8.88 -3.54 -6.42
N VAL A 156 9.38 -3.94 -5.25
CA VAL A 156 9.01 -3.33 -3.96
C VAL A 156 10.18 -2.52 -3.44
N VAL A 157 9.92 -1.29 -3.05
CA VAL A 157 10.97 -0.37 -2.56
C VAL A 157 10.77 0.02 -1.09
N PHE A 158 9.66 -0.37 -0.48
CA PHE A 158 9.40 -0.08 0.92
C PHE A 158 8.44 -1.11 1.50
N VAL A 159 8.66 -1.52 2.74
CA VAL A 159 7.74 -2.36 3.50
C VAL A 159 7.72 -1.91 4.95
N SER A 160 6.53 -1.91 5.55
CA SER A 160 6.35 -1.63 6.96
C SER A 160 5.33 -2.62 7.51
N GLN A 161 5.63 -3.23 8.66
CA GLN A 161 4.78 -4.20 9.32
C GLN A 161 4.41 -3.69 10.70
N GLY A 162 3.11 -3.66 10.99
CA GLY A 162 2.59 -3.04 12.20
C GLY A 162 2.75 -1.53 12.15
N TYR A 163 2.40 -0.85 13.23
CA TYR A 163 2.62 0.59 13.29
C TYR A 163 4.00 0.89 13.85
N THR A 164 4.75 1.68 13.11
CA THR A 164 6.04 2.20 13.55
C THR A 164 5.91 3.71 13.71
N ILE A 165 6.38 4.26 14.83
CA ILE A 165 6.39 5.70 15.04
C ILE A 165 7.17 6.35 13.90
N GLY A 166 6.58 7.38 13.28
CA GLY A 166 7.21 8.03 12.15
C GLY A 166 6.92 7.36 10.80
N LEU A 167 5.91 6.50 10.74
CA LEU A 167 5.52 5.86 9.48
C LEU A 167 5.30 6.88 8.36
N GLY A 168 4.57 7.96 8.64
CA GLY A 168 4.33 8.99 7.65
C GLY A 168 5.62 9.63 7.13
N GLU A 169 6.55 9.91 8.02
CA GLU A 169 7.84 10.48 7.62
C GLU A 169 8.64 9.50 6.77
N GLN A 170 8.60 8.21 7.13
CA GLN A 170 9.27 7.17 6.36
C GLN A 170 8.69 7.05 4.95
N LEU A 171 7.37 7.06 4.83
CA LEU A 171 6.70 7.03 3.54
C LEU A 171 7.12 8.22 2.68
N MET A 172 7.09 9.43 3.25
CA MET A 172 7.43 10.63 2.50
C MET A 172 8.90 10.66 2.09
N LYS A 173 9.78 10.16 2.94
CA LYS A 173 11.20 10.06 2.60
C LYS A 173 11.42 9.18 1.36
N VAL A 174 10.73 8.05 1.29
CA VAL A 174 10.83 7.17 0.13
C VAL A 174 10.19 7.83 -1.09
N ILE A 175 8.99 8.38 -0.95
CA ILE A 175 8.25 9.02 -2.04
C ILE A 175 9.05 10.18 -2.65
N HIS A 176 9.66 11.02 -1.84
CA HIS A 176 10.45 12.14 -2.33
C HIS A 176 11.67 11.70 -3.11
N GLY A 177 12.13 10.47 -2.90
CA GLY A 177 13.25 9.92 -3.63
C GLY A 177 12.87 9.20 -4.93
N LEU A 178 11.60 9.07 -5.19
CA LEU A 178 11.15 8.32 -6.38
C LEU A 178 11.01 9.20 -7.62
#